data_b09e885c372df9c0a02f8292809a9e9f
#
_entry.id   b09e885c372df9c0a02f8292809a9e9f
#
_cell.length_a   1.000
_cell.length_b   1.000
_cell.length_c   1.000
_cell.angle_alpha   90.00
_cell.angle_beta   90.00
_cell.angle_gamma   90.00
#
_symmetry.space_group_name_H-M   'P 1'
#
loop_
_entity.id
_entity.type
_entity.pdbx_description
1 polymer ?
#
loop_
_entity_poly.entity_id
_entity_poly.type
_entity_poly.pdbx_seq_one_letter_code
_entity_poly.pdbx_strand_id
1 'polypeptide(L)'
;VTKSDLENSDYFKILEQLKIKFGPSICPCVVPARLDDGTVAYINLFSQKAFKYESGKQVQIDLPDIGHRFEGLIQAMYEAIAETDETLMEKFFEGEPFTTEEIVTGMAAGVRTGQITPVFCGSAVNLQALDMLLYNMKELLPSAATAAVVGENADSEPVEITVDDTAPTCAY
;
A
#
# COMPACT_ATOMS: atom_id res chain seq x y z
N VAL A 1 -2.43 -8.87 4.52
CA VAL A 1 -2.76 -10.31 4.43
C VAL A 1 -1.47 -11.11 4.56
N THR A 2 -1.38 -11.99 5.52
CA THR A 2 -0.20 -12.84 5.77
C THR A 2 -0.50 -14.30 5.43
N LYS A 3 0.54 -15.15 5.49
CA LYS A 3 0.48 -16.60 5.18
C LYS A 3 0.13 -16.91 3.71
N SER A 4 0.56 -16.05 2.79
CA SER A 4 0.36 -16.26 1.35
C SER A 4 1.13 -17.46 0.77
N ASP A 5 2.09 -17.98 1.54
CA ASP A 5 2.89 -19.18 1.24
C ASP A 5 2.13 -20.50 1.46
N LEU A 6 1.04 -20.49 2.23
CA LEU A 6 0.28 -21.70 2.50
C LEU A 6 -0.51 -22.16 1.26
N GLU A 7 -0.57 -23.46 1.04
CA GLU A 7 -1.27 -24.08 -0.11
C GLU A 7 -2.75 -23.70 -0.17
N ASN A 8 -3.41 -23.58 0.98
CA ASN A 8 -4.83 -23.25 1.10
C ASN A 8 -5.09 -21.74 1.26
N SER A 9 -4.09 -20.89 1.06
CA SER A 9 -4.30 -19.45 1.12
C SER A 9 -5.04 -18.96 -0.14
N ASP A 10 -6.10 -18.18 0.06
CA ASP A 10 -6.85 -17.54 -1.01
C ASP A 10 -6.92 -16.04 -0.77
N TYR A 11 -5.94 -15.34 -1.31
CA TYR A 11 -5.81 -13.88 -1.17
C TYR A 11 -7.03 -13.15 -1.74
N PHE A 12 -7.50 -13.56 -2.91
CA PHE A 12 -8.58 -12.85 -3.59
C PHE A 12 -9.91 -12.98 -2.83
N LYS A 13 -10.19 -14.14 -2.26
CA LYS A 13 -11.34 -14.34 -1.38
C LYS A 13 -11.27 -13.45 -0.14
N ILE A 14 -10.07 -13.32 0.46
CA ILE A 14 -9.85 -12.42 1.61
C ILE A 14 -10.04 -10.97 1.18
N LEU A 15 -9.49 -10.57 0.04
CA LEU A 15 -9.65 -9.21 -0.50
C LEU A 15 -11.11 -8.85 -0.71
N GLU A 16 -11.92 -9.75 -1.29
CA GLU A 16 -13.35 -9.55 -1.44
C GLU A 16 -14.08 -9.41 -0.09
N GLN A 17 -13.73 -10.25 0.89
CA GLN A 17 -14.28 -10.13 2.24
C GLN A 17 -13.92 -8.79 2.89
N LEU A 18 -12.69 -8.29 2.69
CA LEU A 18 -12.29 -6.98 3.16
C LEU A 18 -13.11 -5.88 2.49
N LYS A 19 -13.31 -5.94 1.17
CA LYS A 19 -14.16 -4.98 0.43
C LYS A 19 -15.60 -4.99 0.90
N ILE A 20 -16.17 -6.17 1.14
CA ILE A 20 -17.55 -6.30 1.69
C ILE A 20 -17.65 -5.68 3.08
N LYS A 21 -16.64 -5.87 3.93
CA LYS A 21 -16.67 -5.44 5.33
C LYS A 21 -16.31 -3.96 5.52
N PHE A 22 -15.34 -3.45 4.76
CA PHE A 22 -14.75 -2.12 4.95
C PHE A 22 -15.05 -1.16 3.78
N GLY A 23 -15.69 -1.64 2.72
CA GLY A 23 -16.11 -0.80 1.60
C GLY A 23 -15.05 -0.58 0.53
N PRO A 24 -15.27 0.42 -0.35
CA PRO A 24 -14.44 0.68 -1.53
C PRO A 24 -13.05 1.23 -1.21
N SER A 25 -12.81 1.70 0.01
CA SER A 25 -11.50 2.18 0.43
C SER A 25 -10.39 1.12 0.37
N ILE A 26 -10.75 -0.17 0.29
CA ILE A 26 -9.81 -1.28 0.25
C ILE A 26 -9.11 -1.33 -1.11
N CYS A 27 -7.83 -0.98 -1.13
CA CYS A 27 -7.00 -0.93 -2.33
C CYS A 27 -5.84 -1.94 -2.26
N PRO A 28 -5.81 -2.97 -3.12
CA PRO A 28 -4.69 -3.90 -3.17
C PRO A 28 -3.45 -3.22 -3.75
N CYS A 29 -2.29 -3.44 -3.12
CA CYS A 29 -1.02 -2.86 -3.53
C CYS A 29 0.02 -3.92 -3.91
N VAL A 30 0.00 -5.06 -3.20
CA VAL A 30 0.83 -6.22 -3.52
C VAL A 30 -0.07 -7.46 -3.51
N VAL A 31 -0.05 -8.20 -4.60
CA VAL A 31 -0.88 -9.39 -4.78
C VAL A 31 -0.03 -10.64 -5.05
N PRO A 32 -0.40 -11.79 -4.52
CA PRO A 32 0.32 -13.03 -4.78
C PRO A 32 -0.12 -13.64 -6.12
N ALA A 33 0.82 -14.25 -6.82
CA ALA A 33 0.56 -15.10 -7.97
C ALA A 33 1.26 -16.45 -7.76
N ARG A 34 0.52 -17.54 -7.94
CA ARG A 34 1.09 -18.88 -7.86
C ARG A 34 1.66 -19.25 -9.23
N LEU A 35 2.93 -19.61 -9.26
CA LEU A 35 3.62 -20.05 -10.47
C LEU A 35 3.39 -21.54 -10.74
N ASP A 36 3.70 -22.00 -11.96
CA ASP A 36 3.52 -23.38 -12.38
C ASP A 36 4.37 -24.36 -11.57
N ASP A 37 5.49 -23.91 -11.02
CA ASP A 37 6.37 -24.70 -10.14
C ASP A 37 5.83 -24.79 -8.68
N GLY A 38 4.66 -24.20 -8.39
CA GLY A 38 4.04 -24.17 -7.08
C GLY A 38 4.58 -23.06 -6.16
N THR A 39 5.61 -22.32 -6.58
CA THR A 39 6.12 -21.18 -5.81
C THR A 39 5.17 -19.99 -5.86
N VAL A 40 5.30 -19.05 -4.92
CA VAL A 40 4.50 -17.83 -4.88
C VAL A 40 5.36 -16.66 -5.31
N ALA A 41 4.92 -15.97 -6.36
CA ALA A 41 5.43 -14.66 -6.75
C ALA A 41 4.55 -13.56 -6.14
N TYR A 42 5.09 -12.37 -6.01
CA TYR A 42 4.41 -11.18 -5.52
C TYR A 42 4.47 -10.09 -6.57
N ILE A 43 3.32 -9.59 -6.96
CA ILE A 43 3.17 -8.54 -7.95
C ILE A 43 2.96 -7.21 -7.21
N ASN A 44 3.88 -6.28 -7.41
CA ASN A 44 3.72 -4.91 -6.95
C ASN A 44 2.93 -4.13 -8.01
N LEU A 45 1.71 -3.70 -7.66
CA LEU A 45 0.82 -3.02 -8.58
C LEU A 45 1.27 -1.60 -8.94
N PHE A 46 2.03 -0.93 -8.07
CA PHE A 46 2.54 0.41 -8.35
C PHE A 46 3.56 0.43 -9.49
N SER A 47 4.49 -0.52 -9.47
CA SER A 47 5.52 -0.65 -10.49
C SER A 47 5.17 -1.64 -11.60
N GLN A 48 4.07 -2.38 -11.44
CA GLN A 48 3.64 -3.47 -12.32
C GLN A 48 4.73 -4.51 -12.57
N LYS A 49 5.51 -4.81 -11.52
CA LYS A 49 6.61 -5.78 -11.54
C LYS A 49 6.31 -6.96 -10.63
N ALA A 50 6.77 -8.13 -11.04
CA ALA A 50 6.65 -9.34 -10.26
C ALA A 50 8.01 -9.80 -9.71
N PHE A 51 7.96 -10.38 -8.52
CA PHE A 51 9.14 -10.83 -7.80
C PHE A 51 8.88 -12.17 -7.15
N LYS A 52 9.88 -13.04 -7.17
CA LYS A 52 9.94 -14.24 -6.35
C LYS A 52 11.09 -14.15 -5.36
N TYR A 53 11.08 -15.00 -4.35
CA TYR A 53 12.10 -15.02 -3.31
C TYR A 53 12.87 -16.34 -3.36
N GLU A 54 14.18 -16.25 -3.60
CA GLU A 54 15.11 -17.39 -3.60
C GLU A 54 16.15 -17.18 -2.52
N SER A 55 16.22 -18.12 -1.58
CA SER A 55 17.15 -18.05 -0.44
C SER A 55 17.09 -16.69 0.32
N GLY A 56 15.88 -16.15 0.48
CA GLY A 56 15.64 -14.86 1.16
C GLY A 56 15.98 -13.62 0.34
N LYS A 57 16.33 -13.78 -0.93
CA LYS A 57 16.61 -12.65 -1.83
C LYS A 57 15.48 -12.48 -2.84
N GLN A 58 15.11 -11.22 -3.06
CA GLN A 58 14.15 -10.83 -4.08
C GLN A 58 14.77 -10.98 -5.48
N VAL A 59 14.06 -11.66 -6.37
CA VAL A 59 14.44 -11.83 -7.78
C VAL A 59 13.27 -11.37 -8.64
N GLN A 60 13.51 -10.38 -9.51
CA GLN A 60 12.49 -9.94 -10.46
C GLN A 60 12.29 -11.01 -11.52
N ILE A 61 11.03 -11.25 -11.85
CA ILE A 61 10.60 -12.18 -12.90
C ILE A 61 9.67 -11.47 -13.88
N ASP A 62 9.39 -12.09 -14.99
CA ASP A 62 8.34 -11.63 -15.90
C ASP A 62 6.98 -11.66 -15.19
N LEU A 63 6.09 -10.76 -15.58
CA LEU A 63 4.77 -10.66 -14.96
C LEU A 63 3.98 -11.95 -15.24
N PRO A 64 3.62 -12.71 -14.17
CA PRO A 64 2.84 -13.92 -14.36
C PRO A 64 1.44 -13.57 -14.88
N ASP A 65 0.90 -14.43 -15.73
CA ASP A 65 -0.48 -14.28 -16.18
C ASP A 65 -1.44 -14.66 -15.04
N ILE A 66 -2.07 -13.66 -14.45
CA ILE A 66 -3.17 -13.81 -13.48
C ILE A 66 -4.53 -13.51 -14.12
N GLY A 67 -4.56 -13.47 -15.46
CA GLY A 67 -5.74 -13.24 -16.26
C GLY A 67 -6.30 -11.82 -16.12
N HIS A 68 -7.56 -11.65 -16.50
CA HIS A 68 -8.28 -10.35 -16.45
C HIS A 68 -8.32 -9.71 -15.05
N ARG A 69 -7.92 -10.44 -14.00
CA ARG A 69 -7.87 -9.89 -12.64
C ARG A 69 -6.83 -8.80 -12.49
N PHE A 70 -5.70 -8.91 -13.22
CA PHE A 70 -4.64 -7.90 -13.12
C PHE A 70 -5.12 -6.53 -13.59
N GLU A 71 -5.74 -6.48 -14.76
CA GLU A 71 -6.29 -5.24 -15.31
C GLU A 71 -7.35 -4.62 -14.38
N GLY A 72 -8.24 -5.45 -13.83
CA GLY A 72 -9.24 -5.00 -12.87
C GLY A 72 -8.67 -4.46 -11.56
N LEU A 73 -7.53 -5.02 -11.09
CA LEU A 73 -6.85 -4.52 -9.90
C LEU A 73 -6.16 -3.17 -10.16
N ILE A 74 -5.52 -3.01 -11.30
CA ILE A 74 -4.89 -1.75 -11.72
C ILE A 74 -5.96 -0.67 -11.89
N GLN A 75 -7.06 -0.99 -12.57
CA GLN A 75 -8.17 -0.06 -12.77
C GLN A 75 -8.77 0.40 -11.44
N ALA A 76 -9.03 -0.52 -10.50
CA ALA A 76 -9.56 -0.19 -9.19
C ALA A 76 -8.57 0.65 -8.34
N MET A 77 -7.28 0.43 -8.50
CA MET A 77 -6.25 1.24 -7.85
C MET A 77 -6.23 2.67 -8.44
N TYR A 78 -6.30 2.80 -9.76
CA TYR A 78 -6.32 4.10 -10.43
C TYR A 78 -7.58 4.90 -10.09
N GLU A 79 -8.73 4.26 -10.02
CA GLU A 79 -9.99 4.88 -9.60
C GLU A 79 -9.88 5.42 -8.17
N ALA A 80 -9.38 4.61 -7.24
CA ALA A 80 -9.19 5.05 -5.85
C ALA A 80 -8.20 6.22 -5.73
N ILE A 81 -7.14 6.24 -6.54
CA ILE A 81 -6.16 7.33 -6.57
C ILE A 81 -6.78 8.59 -7.19
N ALA A 82 -7.53 8.46 -8.28
CA ALA A 82 -8.19 9.56 -8.95
C ALA A 82 -9.12 10.33 -8.01
N GLU A 83 -9.80 9.64 -7.10
CA GLU A 83 -10.69 10.27 -6.12
C GLU A 83 -9.96 11.16 -5.10
N THR A 84 -8.63 11.12 -5.03
CA THR A 84 -7.86 11.90 -4.05
C THR A 84 -7.48 13.31 -4.52
N ASP A 85 -7.51 13.58 -5.81
CA ASP A 85 -7.09 14.86 -6.41
C ASP A 85 -7.80 15.14 -7.74
N GLU A 86 -8.23 16.39 -7.97
CA GLU A 86 -8.97 16.78 -9.17
C GLU A 86 -8.16 16.58 -10.46
N THR A 87 -6.85 16.84 -10.43
CA THR A 87 -5.97 16.68 -11.59
C THR A 87 -5.81 15.20 -11.96
N LEU A 88 -5.70 14.32 -10.95
CA LEU A 88 -5.66 12.88 -11.16
C LEU A 88 -6.99 12.35 -11.67
N MET A 89 -8.11 12.94 -11.22
CA MET A 89 -9.44 12.58 -11.70
C MET A 89 -9.62 12.95 -13.19
N GLU A 90 -9.21 14.15 -13.62
CA GLU A 90 -9.24 14.55 -15.02
C GLU A 90 -8.43 13.59 -15.89
N LYS A 91 -7.21 13.30 -15.48
CA LYS A 91 -6.30 12.39 -16.18
C LYS A 91 -6.87 10.96 -16.30
N PHE A 92 -7.55 10.50 -15.25
CA PHE A 92 -8.23 9.20 -15.25
C PHE A 92 -9.36 9.16 -16.28
N PHE A 93 -10.18 10.21 -16.37
CA PHE A 93 -11.26 10.29 -17.36
C PHE A 93 -10.77 10.43 -18.79
N GLU A 94 -9.62 11.04 -19.00
CA GLU A 94 -8.96 11.12 -20.31
C GLU A 94 -8.33 9.79 -20.73
N GLY A 95 -8.26 8.82 -19.82
CA GLY A 95 -7.67 7.51 -20.07
C GLY A 95 -6.15 7.53 -20.12
N GLU A 96 -5.51 8.55 -19.54
CA GLU A 96 -4.07 8.64 -19.46
C GLU A 96 -3.51 7.77 -18.31
N PRO A 97 -2.40 7.05 -18.54
CA PRO A 97 -1.77 6.27 -17.49
C PRO A 97 -1.12 7.17 -16.44
N PHE A 98 -1.26 6.80 -15.17
CA PHE A 98 -0.54 7.47 -14.10
C PHE A 98 0.93 7.09 -14.09
N THR A 99 1.80 8.05 -13.81
CA THR A 99 3.20 7.80 -13.52
C THR A 99 3.35 7.14 -12.14
N THR A 100 4.48 6.46 -11.91
CA THR A 100 4.75 5.84 -10.59
C THR A 100 4.74 6.87 -9.46
N GLU A 101 5.20 8.09 -9.73
CA GLU A 101 5.22 9.20 -8.77
C GLU A 101 3.79 9.66 -8.42
N GLU A 102 2.92 9.82 -9.41
CA GLU A 102 1.51 10.16 -9.21
C GLU A 102 0.78 9.08 -8.42
N ILE A 103 1.05 7.80 -8.71
CA ILE A 103 0.48 6.67 -7.96
C ILE A 103 0.89 6.74 -6.48
N VAL A 104 2.18 6.91 -6.19
CA VAL A 104 2.68 6.96 -4.81
C VAL A 104 2.13 8.18 -4.08
N THR A 105 2.12 9.35 -4.72
CA THR A 105 1.64 10.59 -4.11
C THR A 105 0.13 10.54 -3.83
N GLY A 106 -0.67 10.10 -4.80
CA GLY A 106 -2.12 9.95 -4.63
C GLY A 106 -2.47 8.89 -3.57
N MET A 107 -1.78 7.75 -3.58
CA MET A 107 -1.94 6.74 -2.53
C MET A 107 -1.60 7.28 -1.15
N ALA A 108 -0.49 8.01 -0.98
CA ALA A 108 -0.10 8.60 0.29
C ALA A 108 -1.12 9.65 0.78
N ALA A 109 -1.66 10.46 -0.15
CA ALA A 109 -2.73 11.40 0.16
C ALA A 109 -4.00 10.69 0.63
N GLY A 110 -4.45 9.66 -0.08
CA GLY A 110 -5.62 8.86 0.28
C GLY A 110 -5.46 8.10 1.60
N VAL A 111 -4.26 7.58 1.88
CA VAL A 111 -3.94 6.92 3.16
C VAL A 111 -4.01 7.93 4.31
N ARG A 112 -3.43 9.12 4.13
CA ARG A 112 -3.42 10.17 5.16
C ARG A 112 -4.82 10.68 5.50
N THR A 113 -5.71 10.76 4.53
CA THR A 113 -7.12 11.18 4.72
C THR A 113 -8.04 10.03 5.14
N GLY A 114 -7.57 8.79 5.11
CA GLY A 114 -8.37 7.60 5.37
C GLY A 114 -9.31 7.18 4.22
N GLN A 115 -9.19 7.80 3.06
CA GLN A 115 -9.95 7.44 1.86
C GLN A 115 -9.46 6.12 1.26
N ILE A 116 -8.15 5.83 1.38
CA ILE A 116 -7.55 4.61 0.88
C ILE A 116 -6.96 3.79 2.03
N THR A 117 -7.30 2.50 2.05
CA THR A 117 -6.71 1.49 2.94
C THR A 117 -5.88 0.51 2.11
N PRO A 118 -4.55 0.65 2.08
CA PRO A 118 -3.70 -0.19 1.25
C PRO A 118 -3.62 -1.62 1.79
N VAL A 119 -3.74 -2.61 0.91
CA VAL A 119 -3.68 -4.03 1.24
C VAL A 119 -2.45 -4.67 0.63
N PHE A 120 -1.59 -5.19 1.49
CA PHE A 120 -0.39 -5.93 1.13
C PHE A 120 -0.55 -7.41 1.45
N CYS A 121 0.22 -8.26 0.78
CA CYS A 121 0.33 -9.67 1.12
C CYS A 121 1.78 -10.08 1.30
N GLY A 122 2.00 -11.16 2.02
CA GLY A 122 3.33 -11.70 2.24
C GLY A 122 3.34 -12.90 3.17
N SER A 123 4.54 -13.47 3.39
CA SER A 123 4.78 -14.50 4.38
C SER A 123 5.78 -14.02 5.43
N ALA A 124 5.33 -13.93 6.67
CA ALA A 124 6.18 -13.55 7.79
C ALA A 124 7.16 -14.68 8.19
N VAL A 125 6.81 -15.94 7.94
CA VAL A 125 7.67 -17.08 8.25
C VAL A 125 8.82 -17.18 7.26
N ASN A 126 8.52 -17.00 5.98
CA ASN A 126 9.49 -17.08 4.89
C ASN A 126 10.12 -15.72 4.54
N LEU A 127 9.72 -14.66 5.24
CA LEU A 127 10.13 -13.25 5.01
C LEU A 127 9.90 -12.78 3.57
N GLN A 128 8.88 -13.33 2.89
CA GLN A 128 8.56 -12.99 1.51
C GLN A 128 7.64 -11.77 1.46
N ALA A 129 7.94 -10.82 0.56
CA ALA A 129 7.29 -9.54 0.36
C ALA A 129 7.30 -8.59 1.60
N LEU A 130 8.13 -8.88 2.61
CA LEU A 130 8.29 -8.02 3.77
C LEU A 130 9.07 -6.75 3.44
N ASP A 131 10.06 -6.85 2.57
CA ASP A 131 10.81 -5.72 2.01
C ASP A 131 9.89 -4.74 1.24
N MET A 132 8.97 -5.27 0.42
CA MET A 132 7.95 -4.46 -0.26
C MET A 132 7.01 -3.78 0.75
N LEU A 133 6.59 -4.48 1.79
CA LEU A 133 5.75 -3.90 2.85
C LEU A 133 6.47 -2.74 3.53
N LEU A 134 7.70 -2.93 3.98
CA LEU A 134 8.48 -1.91 4.67
C LEU A 134 8.77 -0.69 3.78
N TYR A 135 9.09 -0.94 2.50
CA TYR A 135 9.29 0.13 1.53
C TYR A 135 8.02 0.97 1.37
N ASN A 136 6.88 0.32 1.15
CA ASN A 136 5.61 1.02 0.97
C ASN A 136 5.13 1.71 2.26
N MET A 137 5.37 1.15 3.43
CA MET A 137 5.10 1.83 4.69
C MET A 137 5.86 3.16 4.78
N LYS A 138 7.13 3.17 4.38
CA LYS A 138 7.95 4.39 4.36
C LYS A 138 7.40 5.45 3.39
N GLU A 139 6.94 5.03 2.21
CA GLU A 139 6.47 5.94 1.16
C GLU A 139 5.02 6.43 1.39
N LEU A 140 4.16 5.60 1.97
CA LEU A 140 2.73 5.89 2.06
C LEU A 140 2.29 6.46 3.41
N LEU A 141 2.98 6.11 4.50
CA LEU A 141 2.57 6.58 5.82
C LEU A 141 3.12 7.99 6.11
N PRO A 142 2.31 8.85 6.76
CA PRO A 142 2.79 10.17 7.16
C PRO A 142 3.94 10.05 8.17
N SER A 143 4.93 10.91 8.01
CA SER A 143 6.00 11.05 9.00
C SER A 143 5.46 11.73 10.28
N ALA A 144 5.98 11.35 11.44
CA ALA A 144 5.68 12.03 12.69
C ALA A 144 6.02 13.53 12.61
N ALA A 145 7.04 13.90 11.83
CA ALA A 145 7.41 15.30 11.62
C ALA A 145 6.36 16.15 10.88
N THR A 146 5.43 15.50 10.18
CA THR A 146 4.31 16.18 9.47
C THR A 146 3.01 16.17 10.27
N ALA A 147 2.97 15.51 11.42
CA ALA A 147 1.80 15.49 12.28
C ALA A 147 1.80 16.75 13.16
N ALA A 148 0.78 17.59 12.99
CA ALA A 148 0.51 18.68 13.95
C ALA A 148 -0.11 18.06 15.20
N VAL A 149 0.65 18.01 16.29
CA VAL A 149 0.16 17.58 17.60
C VAL A 149 -0.02 18.82 18.45
N VAL A 150 -1.24 19.01 18.96
CA VAL A 150 -1.55 20.10 19.90
C VAL A 150 -1.61 19.51 21.30
N GLY A 151 -0.73 19.97 22.17
CA GLY A 151 -0.75 19.71 23.60
C GLY A 151 -1.26 20.88 24.40
N GLU A 152 -1.30 20.75 25.72
CA GLU A 152 -1.57 21.86 26.65
C GLU A 152 -0.36 22.08 27.55
N ASN A 153 -0.02 23.34 27.80
CA ASN A 153 0.99 23.68 28.81
C ASN A 153 0.42 23.62 30.23
N ALA A 154 1.26 23.91 31.23
CA ALA A 154 0.83 23.93 32.65
C ALA A 154 -0.28 24.94 32.95
N ASP A 155 -0.48 25.92 32.10
CA ASP A 155 -1.52 26.97 32.24
C ASP A 155 -2.79 26.64 31.43
N SER A 156 -2.89 25.39 30.89
CA SER A 156 -4.00 24.92 30.03
C SER A 156 -4.13 25.70 28.72
N GLU A 157 -3.03 26.27 28.23
CA GLU A 157 -3.00 26.90 26.92
C GLU A 157 -2.56 25.90 25.83
N PRO A 158 -3.16 25.94 24.63
CA PRO A 158 -2.77 25.06 23.56
C PRO A 158 -1.36 25.38 23.06
N VAL A 159 -0.51 24.36 22.96
CA VAL A 159 0.87 24.47 22.44
C VAL A 159 1.01 23.48 21.28
N GLU A 160 1.47 23.98 20.15
CA GLU A 160 1.85 23.15 19.02
C GLU A 160 3.16 22.42 19.31
N ILE A 161 3.11 21.09 19.30
CA ILE A 161 4.29 20.24 19.53
C ILE A 161 4.85 19.84 18.17
N THR A 162 6.05 20.34 17.87
CA THR A 162 6.78 19.93 16.67
C THR A 162 7.74 18.79 17.01
N VAL A 163 7.87 17.83 16.08
CA VAL A 163 8.86 16.75 16.20
C VAL A 163 10.23 17.32 15.84
N ASP A 164 11.08 17.52 16.84
CA ASP A 164 12.43 18.04 16.71
C ASP A 164 13.36 17.21 17.61
N ASP A 165 14.37 16.56 17.01
CA ASP A 165 15.33 15.71 17.72
C ASP A 165 16.18 16.50 18.74
N THR A 166 16.22 17.82 18.61
CA THR A 166 16.95 18.74 19.51
C THR A 166 16.07 19.33 20.61
N ALA A 167 14.77 19.16 20.52
CA ALA A 167 13.83 19.67 21.50
C ALA A 167 13.88 18.87 22.82
N PRO A 168 13.51 19.49 23.96
CA PRO A 168 13.33 18.76 25.21
C PRO A 168 12.31 17.63 25.05
N THR A 169 12.59 16.48 25.67
CA THR A 169 11.66 15.36 25.68
C THR A 169 10.34 15.79 26.33
N CYS A 170 9.23 15.68 25.62
CA CYS A 170 7.92 15.77 26.20
C CYS A 170 7.25 14.39 26.22
N ALA A 171 6.54 14.10 27.31
CA ALA A 171 5.79 12.88 27.48
C ALA A 171 4.34 13.24 27.83
N TYR A 172 3.43 12.48 27.24
CA TYR A 172 1.98 12.59 27.47
C TYR A 172 1.53 11.45 28.38
#